data_c03f4f0a88773f15c06713dd0f34dfd5
#
_entry.id   c03f4f0a88773f15c06713dd0f34dfd5
#
_cell.length_a   1.000
_cell.length_b   1.000
_cell.length_c   1.000
_cell.angle_alpha   90.00
_cell.angle_beta   90.00
_cell.angle_gamma   90.00
#
_symmetry.space_group_name_H-M   'P 1'
#
loop_
_entity.id
_entity.type
_entity.pdbx_description
1 polymer ?
#
loop_
_entity_poly.entity_id
_entity_poly.type
_entity_poly.pdbx_seq_one_letter_code
_entity_poly.pdbx_strand_id
1 'polypeptide(L)'
;MIEPGNDKVSIRQQCELLGLSRATYYYDPRKESDLNLKLMSLIDKQYTKTPFYGCLRMPAYLNHEGYAINSKRVRRLMRLMGLLAIYPKHRTTIAGAGHKIYPYLLRDLAITRPNQVWSADITYIPMLHGFMYLVAIIDWYSRYVVAWQLSNTLDGLFCLDVLEQALTYGRPEIFNTDQGAQFTATAFTSRLEAAGICISMDGQGRALDNVFIERLWRSVKQEHVYLYAYETVIQLEKGLRGYFRFYNQERPHQSLAYQAPVKVYLLVSVYPVAA
;
A
#
# COMPACT_ATOMS: atom_id res chain seq x y z
N MET A 1 32.44 3.35 -31.40
CA MET A 1 32.61 4.83 -31.52
C MET A 1 32.81 5.11 -32.99
N ILE A 2 32.19 6.13 -33.58
CA ILE A 2 32.35 6.50 -34.98
C ILE A 2 33.66 7.30 -35.13
N GLU A 3 34.53 6.88 -36.04
CA GLU A 3 35.84 7.51 -36.31
C GLU A 3 35.77 8.29 -37.61
N PRO A 4 35.75 9.64 -37.57
CA PRO A 4 35.63 10.47 -38.79
C PRO A 4 36.76 10.33 -39.78
N GLY A 5 37.98 9.95 -39.33
CA GLY A 5 39.19 9.79 -40.15
C GLY A 5 39.50 8.35 -40.58
N ASN A 6 38.54 7.44 -40.55
CA ASN A 6 38.75 6.06 -40.97
C ASN A 6 38.74 5.95 -42.49
N ASP A 7 39.89 5.63 -43.09
CA ASP A 7 40.07 5.56 -44.54
C ASP A 7 39.36 4.36 -45.20
N LYS A 8 38.98 3.35 -44.42
CA LYS A 8 38.38 2.10 -44.94
C LYS A 8 36.86 2.09 -44.89
N VAL A 9 36.26 2.81 -43.92
CA VAL A 9 34.82 2.76 -43.71
C VAL A 9 34.27 4.18 -43.50
N SER A 10 33.41 4.62 -44.41
CA SER A 10 32.81 5.96 -44.34
C SER A 10 31.92 6.11 -43.11
N ILE A 11 31.76 7.35 -42.66
CA ILE A 11 30.83 7.68 -41.52
C ILE A 11 29.43 7.09 -41.75
N ARG A 12 28.95 7.10 -43.01
CA ARG A 12 27.66 6.51 -43.37
C ARG A 12 27.61 5.02 -43.06
N GLN A 13 28.62 4.28 -43.50
CA GLN A 13 28.72 2.83 -43.29
C GLN A 13 28.91 2.49 -41.81
N GLN A 14 29.71 3.29 -41.08
CA GLN A 14 29.86 3.13 -39.64
C GLN A 14 28.52 3.34 -38.89
N CYS A 15 27.72 4.35 -39.29
CA CYS A 15 26.40 4.55 -38.75
C CYS A 15 25.45 3.36 -39.04
N GLU A 16 25.49 2.83 -40.28
CA GLU A 16 24.68 1.67 -40.67
C GLU A 16 25.05 0.42 -39.85
N LEU A 17 26.35 0.15 -39.68
CA LEU A 17 26.86 -0.98 -38.89
C LEU A 17 26.48 -0.88 -37.40
N LEU A 18 26.41 0.33 -36.87
CA LEU A 18 26.03 0.59 -35.46
C LEU A 18 24.52 0.77 -35.24
N GLY A 19 23.70 0.67 -36.29
CA GLY A 19 22.27 0.93 -36.23
C GLY A 19 21.91 2.37 -35.81
N LEU A 20 22.80 3.34 -36.06
CA LEU A 20 22.64 4.74 -35.69
C LEU A 20 22.17 5.57 -36.90
N SER A 21 21.21 6.47 -36.63
CA SER A 21 20.88 7.47 -37.64
C SER A 21 22.07 8.42 -37.87
N ARG A 22 22.41 8.67 -39.13
CA ARG A 22 23.44 9.65 -39.48
C ARG A 22 23.12 11.06 -38.95
N ALA A 23 21.82 11.42 -38.87
CA ALA A 23 21.39 12.66 -38.29
C ALA A 23 21.75 12.76 -36.80
N THR A 24 21.73 11.64 -36.06
CA THR A 24 22.11 11.59 -34.65
C THR A 24 23.61 11.86 -34.46
N TYR A 25 24.44 11.39 -35.40
CA TYR A 25 25.88 11.64 -35.35
C TYR A 25 26.25 13.12 -35.56
N TYR A 26 25.58 13.81 -36.48
CA TYR A 26 25.79 15.23 -36.74
C TYR A 26 24.95 16.16 -35.88
N TYR A 27 24.11 15.62 -34.96
CA TYR A 27 23.28 16.43 -34.07
C TYR A 27 24.14 17.11 -33.01
N ASP A 28 24.27 18.42 -33.09
CA ASP A 28 24.87 19.24 -32.06
C ASP A 28 23.73 19.76 -31.13
N PRO A 29 23.72 19.37 -29.85
CA PRO A 29 22.68 19.80 -28.92
C PRO A 29 22.70 21.33 -28.75
N ARG A 30 21.62 22.00 -29.14
CA ARG A 30 21.52 23.44 -28.90
C ARG A 30 21.57 23.73 -27.39
N LYS A 31 22.46 24.63 -27.02
CA LYS A 31 22.51 25.15 -25.64
C LYS A 31 21.19 25.81 -25.26
N GLU A 32 20.82 25.71 -24.00
CA GLU A 32 19.65 26.40 -23.48
C GLU A 32 19.83 27.92 -23.62
N SER A 33 18.75 28.62 -23.95
CA SER A 33 18.75 30.09 -24.06
C SER A 33 18.92 30.74 -22.68
N ASP A 34 19.47 31.95 -22.64
CA ASP A 34 19.64 32.71 -21.38
C ASP A 34 18.32 32.88 -20.64
N LEU A 35 17.21 33.07 -21.37
CA LEU A 35 15.87 33.10 -20.77
C LEU A 35 15.52 31.75 -20.12
N ASN A 36 15.87 30.62 -20.72
CA ASN A 36 15.62 29.30 -20.10
C ASN A 36 16.47 29.12 -18.85
N LEU A 37 17.75 29.50 -18.88
CA LEU A 37 18.61 29.44 -17.70
C LEU A 37 18.08 30.30 -16.54
N LYS A 38 17.59 31.51 -16.85
CA LYS A 38 16.94 32.37 -15.86
C LYS A 38 15.66 31.73 -15.29
N LEU A 39 14.83 31.14 -16.13
CA LEU A 39 13.63 30.43 -15.72
C LEU A 39 13.96 29.21 -14.85
N MET A 40 14.98 28.44 -15.20
CA MET A 40 15.44 27.31 -14.39
C MET A 40 15.85 27.77 -12.98
N SER A 41 16.58 28.87 -12.85
CA SER A 41 16.93 29.44 -11.56
C SER A 41 15.71 29.87 -10.73
N LEU A 42 14.69 30.47 -11.37
CA LEU A 42 13.45 30.83 -10.68
C LEU A 42 12.63 29.61 -10.27
N ILE A 43 12.56 28.60 -11.15
CA ILE A 43 11.90 27.31 -10.86
C ILE A 43 12.58 26.64 -9.66
N ASP A 44 13.90 26.60 -9.61
CA ASP A 44 14.66 26.00 -8.51
C ASP A 44 14.36 26.68 -7.18
N LYS A 45 14.46 28.02 -7.14
CA LYS A 45 14.13 28.80 -5.96
C LYS A 45 12.71 28.58 -5.46
N GLN A 46 11.73 28.53 -6.38
CA GLN A 46 10.35 28.32 -6.01
C GLN A 46 10.09 26.86 -5.60
N TYR A 47 10.71 25.90 -6.28
CA TYR A 47 10.59 24.49 -5.96
C TYR A 47 11.13 24.19 -4.54
N THR A 48 12.24 24.80 -4.15
CA THR A 48 12.79 24.68 -2.79
C THR A 48 11.79 25.14 -1.72
N LYS A 49 10.98 26.16 -2.01
CA LYS A 49 9.93 26.67 -1.10
C LYS A 49 8.64 25.84 -1.17
N THR A 50 8.28 25.37 -2.35
CA THR A 50 7.00 24.68 -2.61
C THR A 50 7.23 23.45 -3.50
N PRO A 51 7.82 22.36 -2.98
CA PRO A 51 8.21 21.20 -3.76
C PRO A 51 7.00 20.45 -4.38
N PHE A 52 5.80 20.81 -3.96
CA PHE A 52 4.52 20.30 -4.52
C PHE A 52 4.00 21.12 -5.72
N TYR A 53 4.71 22.19 -6.18
CA TYR A 53 4.37 22.89 -7.40
C TYR A 53 4.88 22.12 -8.62
N GLY A 54 3.94 21.59 -9.40
CA GLY A 54 4.22 20.91 -10.66
C GLY A 54 4.01 21.78 -11.89
N CYS A 55 4.01 21.14 -13.06
CA CYS A 55 3.89 21.78 -14.36
C CYS A 55 2.58 22.57 -14.61
N LEU A 56 1.63 22.57 -13.67
CA LEU A 56 0.42 23.41 -13.71
C LEU A 56 0.53 24.64 -12.82
N ARG A 57 1.04 24.51 -11.60
CA ARG A 57 1.17 25.63 -10.64
C ARG A 57 2.43 26.47 -10.86
N MET A 58 3.53 25.85 -11.27
CA MET A 58 4.78 26.56 -11.54
C MET A 58 4.65 27.60 -12.69
N PRO A 59 3.96 27.32 -13.82
CA PRO A 59 3.68 28.35 -14.82
C PRO A 59 2.85 29.52 -14.28
N ALA A 60 1.85 29.24 -13.43
CA ALA A 60 1.04 30.30 -12.83
C ALA A 60 1.90 31.25 -11.97
N TYR A 61 2.80 30.69 -11.16
CA TYR A 61 3.78 31.46 -10.41
C TYR A 61 4.67 32.30 -11.33
N LEU A 62 5.29 31.73 -12.36
CA LEU A 62 6.17 32.43 -13.28
C LEU A 62 5.44 33.52 -14.09
N ASN A 63 4.19 33.28 -14.46
CA ASN A 63 3.37 34.30 -15.11
C ASN A 63 3.04 35.48 -14.20
N HIS A 64 2.85 35.24 -12.90
CA HIS A 64 2.69 36.27 -11.89
C HIS A 64 4.00 37.10 -11.70
N GLU A 65 5.15 36.48 -11.89
CA GLU A 65 6.46 37.13 -11.89
C GLU A 65 6.75 37.85 -13.23
N GLY A 66 5.78 37.95 -14.14
CA GLY A 66 5.89 38.69 -15.40
C GLY A 66 6.43 37.88 -16.61
N TYR A 67 6.57 36.57 -16.49
CA TYR A 67 7.02 35.69 -17.58
C TYR A 67 5.82 35.03 -18.30
N ALA A 68 5.55 35.37 -19.55
CA ALA A 68 4.50 34.72 -20.34
C ALA A 68 4.93 33.29 -20.76
N ILE A 69 4.64 32.29 -19.96
CA ILE A 69 5.15 30.93 -20.14
C ILE A 69 4.03 29.87 -20.05
N ASN A 70 4.08 28.91 -20.96
CA ASN A 70 3.13 27.81 -20.98
C ASN A 70 3.64 26.58 -20.17
N SER A 71 2.71 25.72 -19.79
CA SER A 71 2.98 24.50 -19.03
C SER A 71 3.92 23.50 -19.74
N LYS A 72 3.92 23.47 -21.09
CA LYS A 72 4.79 22.59 -21.88
C LYS A 72 6.25 22.98 -21.71
N ARG A 73 6.58 24.28 -21.74
CA ARG A 73 7.96 24.78 -21.53
C ARG A 73 8.41 24.51 -20.11
N VAL A 74 7.58 24.80 -19.11
CA VAL A 74 7.92 24.54 -17.70
C VAL A 74 8.15 23.05 -17.45
N ARG A 75 7.28 22.18 -17.98
CA ARG A 75 7.45 20.70 -17.88
C ARG A 75 8.80 20.24 -18.45
N ARG A 76 9.19 20.79 -19.62
CA ARG A 76 10.48 20.48 -20.23
C ARG A 76 11.67 20.91 -19.34
N LEU A 77 11.62 22.15 -18.82
CA LEU A 77 12.67 22.69 -17.96
C LEU A 77 12.77 21.92 -16.65
N MET A 78 11.64 21.64 -15.97
CA MET A 78 11.64 20.82 -14.75
C MET A 78 12.21 19.43 -15.00
N ARG A 79 11.86 18.79 -16.13
CA ARG A 79 12.43 17.48 -16.50
C ARG A 79 13.93 17.56 -16.72
N LEU A 80 14.43 18.60 -17.39
CA LEU A 80 15.85 18.81 -17.63
C LEU A 80 16.63 18.99 -16.32
N MET A 81 16.01 19.63 -15.32
CA MET A 81 16.55 19.81 -13.97
C MET A 81 16.39 18.60 -13.06
N GLY A 82 15.71 17.52 -13.51
CA GLY A 82 15.39 16.36 -12.67
C GLY A 82 14.35 16.64 -11.58
N LEU A 83 13.58 17.74 -11.67
CA LEU A 83 12.60 18.14 -10.68
C LEU A 83 11.23 17.50 -10.94
N LEU A 84 10.71 16.81 -9.94
CA LEU A 84 9.36 16.24 -9.93
C LEU A 84 8.59 16.79 -8.74
N ALA A 85 7.36 17.27 -8.97
CA ALA A 85 6.50 17.72 -7.88
C ALA A 85 6.21 16.58 -6.89
N ILE A 86 6.31 16.89 -5.61
CA ILE A 86 5.92 15.96 -4.55
C ILE A 86 4.40 15.98 -4.42
N TYR A 87 3.76 14.88 -4.73
CA TYR A 87 2.32 14.68 -4.55
C TYR A 87 2.03 13.20 -4.28
N PRO A 88 0.90 12.89 -3.63
CA PRO A 88 0.47 11.50 -3.48
C PRO A 88 0.33 10.86 -4.86
N LYS A 89 1.04 9.75 -5.10
CA LYS A 89 0.93 9.01 -6.36
C LYS A 89 -0.48 8.44 -6.49
N HIS A 90 -1.00 8.39 -7.72
CA HIS A 90 -2.24 7.67 -8.00
C HIS A 90 -2.08 6.20 -7.57
N ARG A 91 -3.17 5.62 -7.08
CA ARG A 91 -3.23 4.18 -6.82
C ARG A 91 -2.92 3.45 -8.12
N THR A 92 -1.85 2.69 -8.14
CA THR A 92 -1.42 1.89 -9.30
C THR A 92 -2.01 0.48 -9.28
N THR A 93 -2.67 0.09 -8.18
CA THR A 93 -3.35 -1.19 -8.06
C THR A 93 -4.61 -1.17 -8.93
N ILE A 94 -4.54 -1.83 -10.06
CA ILE A 94 -5.68 -2.09 -10.95
C ILE A 94 -6.18 -3.49 -10.56
N ALA A 95 -7.48 -3.61 -10.26
CA ALA A 95 -8.09 -4.92 -10.06
C ALA A 95 -7.88 -5.77 -11.32
N GLY A 96 -7.43 -7.01 -11.16
CA GLY A 96 -7.24 -7.94 -12.28
C GLY A 96 -8.57 -8.15 -13.02
N ALA A 97 -8.53 -8.20 -14.34
CA ALA A 97 -9.69 -8.52 -15.14
C ALA A 97 -10.17 -9.93 -14.78
N GLY A 98 -11.43 -10.07 -14.31
CA GLY A 98 -12.04 -11.35 -13.96
C GLY A 98 -12.04 -11.72 -12.48
N HIS A 99 -11.59 -10.85 -11.57
CA HIS A 99 -11.73 -11.10 -10.14
C HIS A 99 -13.21 -11.03 -9.72
N LYS A 100 -13.68 -12.09 -9.05
CA LYS A 100 -15.04 -12.17 -8.51
C LYS A 100 -15.13 -11.26 -7.29
N ILE A 101 -16.02 -10.27 -7.33
CA ILE A 101 -16.35 -9.41 -6.20
C ILE A 101 -17.59 -9.97 -5.51
N TYR A 102 -17.50 -10.13 -4.19
CA TYR A 102 -18.60 -10.64 -3.39
C TYR A 102 -19.41 -9.49 -2.78
N PRO A 103 -20.72 -9.68 -2.52
CA PRO A 103 -21.54 -8.64 -1.91
C PRO A 103 -21.13 -8.37 -0.47
N TYR A 104 -21.41 -7.16 0.02
CA TYR A 104 -21.26 -6.83 1.44
C TYR A 104 -22.43 -7.38 2.24
N LEU A 105 -22.16 -8.33 3.14
CA LEU A 105 -23.16 -9.08 3.89
C LEU A 105 -23.43 -8.53 5.30
N LEU A 106 -22.67 -7.53 5.75
CA LEU A 106 -22.66 -7.11 7.17
C LEU A 106 -23.56 -5.89 7.46
N ARG A 107 -24.30 -5.40 6.44
CA ARG A 107 -25.22 -4.29 6.67
C ARG A 107 -26.34 -4.74 7.61
N ASP A 108 -26.51 -3.98 8.69
CA ASP A 108 -27.56 -4.21 9.70
C ASP A 108 -27.47 -5.59 10.40
N LEU A 109 -26.33 -6.29 10.24
CA LEU A 109 -26.10 -7.56 10.92
C LEU A 109 -25.68 -7.32 12.38
N ALA A 110 -26.48 -7.82 13.33
CA ALA A 110 -26.10 -7.81 14.73
C ALA A 110 -25.02 -8.87 14.99
N ILE A 111 -23.86 -8.43 15.51
CA ILE A 111 -22.77 -9.32 15.88
C ILE A 111 -22.96 -9.74 17.34
N THR A 112 -23.34 -10.99 17.56
CA THR A 112 -23.81 -11.49 18.87
C THR A 112 -22.92 -12.55 19.51
N ARG A 113 -21.98 -13.13 18.78
CA ARG A 113 -21.12 -14.22 19.26
C ARG A 113 -19.75 -14.25 18.57
N PRO A 114 -18.71 -14.85 19.18
CA PRO A 114 -17.46 -15.14 18.53
C PRO A 114 -17.64 -16.05 17.29
N ASN A 115 -16.73 -15.93 16.34
CA ASN A 115 -16.73 -16.68 15.08
C ASN A 115 -17.96 -16.43 14.18
N GLN A 116 -18.75 -15.40 14.45
CA GLN A 116 -19.81 -14.98 13.55
C GLN A 116 -19.21 -14.23 12.34
N VAL A 117 -18.33 -13.27 12.60
CA VAL A 117 -17.64 -12.51 11.53
C VAL A 117 -16.16 -12.37 11.87
N TRP A 118 -15.33 -12.79 10.96
CA TRP A 118 -13.90 -12.43 10.96
C TRP A 118 -13.62 -11.43 9.84
N SER A 119 -12.62 -10.59 10.03
CA SER A 119 -12.09 -9.76 8.95
C SER A 119 -10.58 -9.83 8.86
N ALA A 120 -10.09 -9.65 7.64
CA ALA A 120 -8.67 -9.52 7.34
C ALA A 120 -8.37 -8.20 6.62
N ASP A 121 -7.17 -7.68 6.86
CA ASP A 121 -6.62 -6.53 6.16
C ASP A 121 -5.10 -6.56 6.23
N ILE A 122 -4.44 -5.78 5.38
CA ILE A 122 -2.99 -5.64 5.31
C ILE A 122 -2.59 -4.22 5.64
N THR A 123 -1.59 -4.06 6.50
CA THR A 123 -1.02 -2.75 6.79
C THR A 123 0.49 -2.72 6.60
N TYR A 124 1.04 -1.52 6.42
CA TYR A 124 2.48 -1.27 6.37
C TYR A 124 3.00 -1.00 7.78
N ILE A 125 4.08 -1.66 8.15
CA ILE A 125 4.84 -1.41 9.38
C ILE A 125 6.16 -0.76 9.01
N PRO A 126 6.38 0.52 9.37
CA PRO A 126 7.64 1.19 9.10
C PRO A 126 8.76 0.59 9.96
N MET A 127 9.96 0.52 9.37
CA MET A 127 11.20 0.14 10.02
C MET A 127 12.23 1.25 9.83
N LEU A 128 13.36 1.18 10.51
CA LEU A 128 14.44 2.16 10.31
C LEU A 128 14.87 2.22 8.83
N HIS A 129 14.92 1.07 8.17
CA HIS A 129 15.21 0.96 6.74
C HIS A 129 14.06 0.21 6.04
N GLY A 130 13.18 0.96 5.34
CA GLY A 130 12.07 0.39 4.58
C GLY A 130 10.82 0.09 5.42
N PHE A 131 10.11 -0.98 5.07
CA PHE A 131 8.87 -1.39 5.73
C PHE A 131 8.61 -2.88 5.53
N MET A 132 7.74 -3.44 6.36
CA MET A 132 7.17 -4.77 6.20
C MET A 132 5.66 -4.68 6.02
N TYR A 133 5.06 -5.68 5.38
CA TYR A 133 3.62 -5.88 5.37
C TYR A 133 3.23 -6.72 6.58
N LEU A 134 2.13 -6.34 7.21
CA LEU A 134 1.51 -7.10 8.29
C LEU A 134 0.07 -7.39 7.90
N VAL A 135 -0.29 -8.67 7.83
CA VAL A 135 -1.68 -9.12 7.71
C VAL A 135 -2.15 -9.64 9.06
N ALA A 136 -3.40 -9.40 9.40
CA ALA A 136 -4.04 -10.01 10.55
C ALA A 136 -5.49 -10.39 10.26
N ILE A 137 -5.97 -11.37 11.02
CA ILE A 137 -7.38 -11.79 11.06
C ILE A 137 -7.91 -11.51 12.45
N ILE A 138 -9.01 -10.77 12.55
CA ILE A 138 -9.65 -10.40 13.81
C ILE A 138 -11.10 -10.89 13.87
N ASP A 139 -11.51 -11.40 15.01
CA ASP A 139 -12.91 -11.70 15.32
C ASP A 139 -13.66 -10.41 15.70
N TRP A 140 -14.78 -10.14 15.07
CA TRP A 140 -15.51 -8.89 15.25
C TRP A 140 -16.26 -8.79 16.59
N TYR A 141 -16.67 -9.91 17.17
CA TYR A 141 -17.35 -9.90 18.45
C TYR A 141 -16.38 -9.64 19.61
N SER A 142 -15.37 -10.47 19.71
CA SER A 142 -14.42 -10.46 20.82
C SER A 142 -13.22 -9.51 20.63
N ARG A 143 -12.99 -8.99 19.44
CA ARG A 143 -11.75 -8.26 19.05
C ARG A 143 -10.48 -9.13 19.13
N TYR A 144 -10.62 -10.44 19.27
CA TYR A 144 -9.49 -11.37 19.35
C TYR A 144 -8.78 -11.44 18.00
N VAL A 145 -7.46 -11.23 18.00
CA VAL A 145 -6.62 -11.44 16.84
C VAL A 145 -6.35 -12.93 16.71
N VAL A 146 -6.99 -13.57 15.73
CA VAL A 146 -6.98 -15.02 15.53
C VAL A 146 -5.63 -15.48 14.97
N ALA A 147 -5.14 -14.76 13.95
CA ALA A 147 -3.85 -15.03 13.31
C ALA A 147 -3.25 -13.73 12.76
N TRP A 148 -1.95 -13.71 12.56
CA TRP A 148 -1.21 -12.62 11.93
C TRP A 148 0.12 -13.10 11.37
N GLN A 149 0.65 -12.38 10.36
CA GLN A 149 1.95 -12.68 9.75
C GLN A 149 2.61 -11.44 9.18
N LEU A 150 3.95 -11.41 9.19
CA LEU A 150 4.77 -10.43 8.49
C LEU A 150 5.22 -10.97 7.13
N SER A 151 5.33 -10.08 6.15
CA SER A 151 5.94 -10.37 4.84
C SER A 151 6.73 -9.16 4.33
N ASN A 152 7.78 -9.41 3.57
CA ASN A 152 8.50 -8.39 2.82
C ASN A 152 7.94 -8.21 1.40
N THR A 153 7.02 -9.08 0.97
CA THR A 153 6.32 -9.01 -0.32
C THR A 153 4.82 -8.88 -0.11
N LEU A 154 4.14 -8.26 -1.06
CA LEU A 154 2.69 -8.14 -1.09
C LEU A 154 2.09 -9.18 -2.05
N ASP A 155 2.53 -10.43 -1.97
CA ASP A 155 1.94 -11.54 -2.72
C ASP A 155 0.68 -12.09 -2.01
N GLY A 156 -0.10 -12.92 -2.73
CA GLY A 156 -1.32 -13.51 -2.14
C GLY A 156 -1.05 -14.69 -1.19
N LEU A 157 0.17 -15.27 -1.23
CA LEU A 157 0.48 -16.50 -0.48
C LEU A 157 0.49 -16.25 1.03
N PHE A 158 1.11 -15.16 1.49
CA PHE A 158 1.16 -14.88 2.93
C PHE A 158 -0.23 -14.62 3.55
N CYS A 159 -1.20 -14.11 2.76
CA CYS A 159 -2.58 -13.97 3.19
C CYS A 159 -3.26 -15.34 3.31
N LEU A 160 -2.96 -16.25 2.40
CA LEU A 160 -3.47 -17.63 2.44
C LEU A 160 -2.90 -18.40 3.63
N ASP A 161 -1.61 -18.26 3.91
CA ASP A 161 -0.94 -18.89 5.07
C ASP A 161 -1.58 -18.45 6.39
N VAL A 162 -1.89 -17.14 6.52
CA VAL A 162 -2.57 -16.61 7.72
C VAL A 162 -4.01 -17.14 7.82
N LEU A 163 -4.71 -17.26 6.69
CA LEU A 163 -6.03 -17.86 6.68
C LEU A 163 -5.99 -19.32 7.12
N GLU A 164 -5.04 -20.12 6.61
CA GLU A 164 -4.88 -21.52 7.02
C GLU A 164 -4.56 -21.61 8.52
N GLN A 165 -3.66 -20.77 9.02
CA GLN A 165 -3.37 -20.70 10.45
C GLN A 165 -4.63 -20.36 11.27
N ALA A 166 -5.41 -19.36 10.84
CA ALA A 166 -6.63 -18.97 11.54
C ALA A 166 -7.66 -20.09 11.57
N LEU A 167 -7.83 -20.83 10.47
CA LEU A 167 -8.77 -21.94 10.36
C LEU A 167 -8.42 -23.15 11.26
N THR A 168 -7.20 -23.22 11.79
CA THR A 168 -6.85 -24.23 12.82
C THR A 168 -7.45 -23.90 14.20
N TYR A 169 -7.74 -22.63 14.48
CA TYR A 169 -8.31 -22.18 15.76
C TYR A 169 -9.85 -22.14 15.77
N GLY A 170 -10.45 -21.97 14.61
CA GLY A 170 -11.91 -21.88 14.48
C GLY A 170 -12.34 -21.62 13.07
N ARG A 171 -13.65 -21.42 12.89
CA ARG A 171 -14.23 -21.16 11.60
C ARG A 171 -15.31 -20.08 11.72
N PRO A 172 -15.23 -18.96 10.97
CA PRO A 172 -16.27 -17.94 10.98
C PRO A 172 -17.44 -18.35 10.08
N GLU A 173 -18.60 -17.74 10.31
CA GLU A 173 -19.74 -17.85 9.39
C GLU A 173 -19.54 -16.94 8.17
N ILE A 174 -19.04 -15.71 8.43
CA ILE A 174 -18.75 -14.70 7.40
C ILE A 174 -17.31 -14.24 7.54
N PHE A 175 -16.62 -14.17 6.40
CA PHE A 175 -15.27 -13.60 6.31
C PHE A 175 -15.31 -12.32 5.48
N ASN A 176 -14.95 -11.19 6.09
CA ASN A 176 -14.98 -9.87 5.47
C ASN A 176 -13.59 -9.37 5.10
N THR A 177 -13.43 -8.84 3.90
CA THR A 177 -12.18 -8.24 3.41
C THR A 177 -12.47 -7.01 2.57
N ASP A 178 -11.42 -6.24 2.25
CA ASP A 178 -11.48 -5.28 1.16
C ASP A 178 -11.44 -5.99 -0.21
N GLN A 179 -11.52 -5.20 -1.29
CA GLN A 179 -11.43 -5.70 -2.67
C GLN A 179 -9.97 -5.76 -3.17
N GLY A 180 -9.00 -5.89 -2.27
CA GLY A 180 -7.59 -6.02 -2.60
C GLY A 180 -7.29 -7.27 -3.44
N ALA A 181 -6.28 -7.18 -4.31
CA ALA A 181 -5.91 -8.28 -5.22
C ALA A 181 -5.58 -9.59 -4.47
N GLN A 182 -5.04 -9.49 -3.25
CA GLN A 182 -4.69 -10.63 -2.41
C GLN A 182 -5.93 -11.39 -1.93
N PHE A 183 -7.00 -10.66 -1.57
CA PHE A 183 -8.23 -11.23 -1.03
C PHE A 183 -9.24 -11.62 -2.12
N THR A 184 -9.13 -11.03 -3.32
CA THR A 184 -9.93 -11.42 -4.50
C THR A 184 -9.30 -12.54 -5.31
N ALA A 185 -8.07 -12.96 -4.97
CA ALA A 185 -7.38 -14.06 -5.63
C ALA A 185 -8.18 -15.37 -5.48
N THR A 186 -8.27 -16.15 -6.58
CA THR A 186 -9.01 -17.41 -6.62
C THR A 186 -8.56 -18.37 -5.52
N ALA A 187 -7.25 -18.45 -5.23
CA ALA A 187 -6.73 -19.33 -4.18
C ALA A 187 -7.32 -18.98 -2.79
N PHE A 188 -7.44 -17.69 -2.46
CA PHE A 188 -7.98 -17.23 -1.19
C PHE A 188 -9.50 -17.46 -1.11
N THR A 189 -10.25 -17.05 -2.14
CA THR A 189 -11.72 -17.16 -2.16
C THR A 189 -12.18 -18.63 -2.24
N SER A 190 -11.55 -19.47 -3.07
CA SER A 190 -11.85 -20.90 -3.13
C SER A 190 -11.58 -21.62 -1.81
N ARG A 191 -10.57 -21.18 -1.04
CA ARG A 191 -10.28 -21.76 0.28
C ARG A 191 -11.38 -21.46 1.30
N LEU A 192 -11.92 -20.24 1.27
CA LEU A 192 -13.09 -19.85 2.10
C LEU A 192 -14.33 -20.63 1.69
N GLU A 193 -14.61 -20.72 0.37
CA GLU A 193 -15.75 -21.49 -0.18
C GLU A 193 -15.66 -22.97 0.20
N ALA A 194 -14.47 -23.59 0.06
CA ALA A 194 -14.24 -24.98 0.46
C ALA A 194 -14.44 -25.22 1.97
N ALA A 195 -14.19 -24.20 2.80
CA ALA A 195 -14.51 -24.25 4.21
C ALA A 195 -16.00 -23.96 4.51
N GLY A 196 -16.81 -23.63 3.49
CA GLY A 196 -18.24 -23.28 3.63
C GLY A 196 -18.45 -21.95 4.35
N ILE A 197 -17.52 -20.98 4.21
CA ILE A 197 -17.56 -19.66 4.81
C ILE A 197 -18.15 -18.68 3.81
N CYS A 198 -19.11 -17.85 4.23
CA CYS A 198 -19.68 -16.80 3.40
C CYS A 198 -18.67 -15.67 3.24
N ILE A 199 -18.40 -15.26 2.00
CA ILE A 199 -17.46 -14.17 1.69
C ILE A 199 -18.22 -12.85 1.61
N SER A 200 -17.73 -11.85 2.34
CA SER A 200 -18.21 -10.46 2.30
C SER A 200 -17.06 -9.56 1.87
N MET A 201 -17.34 -8.58 1.01
CA MET A 201 -16.34 -7.59 0.60
C MET A 201 -16.86 -6.18 0.78
N ASP A 202 -16.00 -5.33 1.33
CA ASP A 202 -16.30 -3.93 1.56
C ASP A 202 -16.63 -3.21 0.26
N GLY A 203 -17.57 -2.28 0.30
CA GLY A 203 -17.87 -1.42 -0.83
C GLY A 203 -16.70 -0.49 -1.15
N GLN A 204 -16.47 -0.23 -2.44
CA GLN A 204 -15.39 0.64 -2.88
C GLN A 204 -15.53 2.05 -2.26
N GLY A 205 -14.54 2.48 -1.46
CA GLY A 205 -14.54 3.79 -0.78
C GLY A 205 -15.32 3.86 0.54
N ARG A 206 -15.77 2.74 1.11
CA ARG A 206 -16.49 2.68 2.39
C ARG A 206 -15.56 2.24 3.53
N ALA A 207 -14.82 3.19 4.09
CA ALA A 207 -13.88 2.94 5.19
C ALA A 207 -14.56 2.39 6.47
N LEU A 208 -15.87 2.58 6.65
CA LEU A 208 -16.58 2.11 7.85
C LEU A 208 -16.88 0.60 7.80
N ASP A 209 -16.81 -0.02 6.63
CA ASP A 209 -17.17 -1.43 6.46
C ASP A 209 -16.15 -2.38 7.12
N ASN A 210 -14.93 -1.90 7.47
CA ASN A 210 -13.89 -2.69 8.16
C ASN A 210 -13.27 -2.00 9.39
N VAL A 211 -14.08 -1.23 10.11
CA VAL A 211 -13.66 -0.35 11.21
C VAL A 211 -12.89 -1.09 12.32
N PHE A 212 -13.14 -2.38 12.54
CA PHE A 212 -12.53 -3.11 13.67
C PHE A 212 -11.06 -3.41 13.41
N ILE A 213 -10.70 -3.80 12.21
CA ILE A 213 -9.30 -4.06 11.87
C ILE A 213 -8.52 -2.75 11.66
N GLU A 214 -9.18 -1.68 11.17
CA GLU A 214 -8.57 -0.35 11.11
C GLU A 214 -8.22 0.18 12.52
N ARG A 215 -9.10 -0.07 13.51
CA ARG A 215 -8.80 0.24 14.91
C ARG A 215 -7.66 -0.62 15.47
N LEU A 216 -7.59 -1.90 15.09
CA LEU A 216 -6.46 -2.76 15.44
C LEU A 216 -5.15 -2.14 14.93
N TRP A 217 -5.10 -1.72 13.67
CA TRP A 217 -3.90 -1.08 13.11
C TRP A 217 -3.50 0.19 13.84
N ARG A 218 -4.47 0.99 14.23
CA ARG A 218 -4.19 2.17 15.06
C ARG A 218 -3.54 1.77 16.39
N SER A 219 -4.10 0.78 17.08
CA SER A 219 -3.55 0.29 18.35
C SER A 219 -2.15 -0.28 18.17
N VAL A 220 -1.93 -1.19 17.22
CA VAL A 220 -0.62 -1.76 16.90
C VAL A 220 0.43 -0.68 16.65
N LYS A 221 0.08 0.32 15.83
CA LYS A 221 1.02 1.38 15.46
C LYS A 221 1.31 2.33 16.62
N GLN A 222 0.29 2.82 17.30
CA GLN A 222 0.45 3.83 18.36
C GLN A 222 0.95 3.25 19.68
N GLU A 223 0.50 2.06 20.05
CA GLU A 223 0.84 1.44 21.33
C GLU A 223 2.14 0.64 21.27
N HIS A 224 2.63 0.31 20.06
CA HIS A 224 3.81 -0.53 19.91
C HIS A 224 4.78 -0.02 18.83
N VAL A 225 4.41 -0.04 17.55
CA VAL A 225 5.37 0.19 16.45
C VAL A 225 6.08 1.54 16.55
N TYR A 226 5.34 2.62 16.84
CA TYR A 226 5.92 3.97 16.93
C TYR A 226 6.72 4.23 18.21
N LEU A 227 6.65 3.32 19.18
CA LEU A 227 7.45 3.40 20.41
C LEU A 227 8.83 2.75 20.25
N TYR A 228 9.01 1.94 19.22
CA TYR A 228 10.23 1.18 18.98
C TYR A 228 10.76 1.44 17.57
N ALA A 229 12.04 1.76 17.44
CA ALA A 229 12.73 1.88 16.16
C ALA A 229 13.34 0.53 15.77
N TYR A 230 12.56 -0.31 15.11
CA TYR A 230 13.00 -1.63 14.69
C TYR A 230 14.01 -1.56 13.54
N GLU A 231 15.19 -2.14 13.74
CA GLU A 231 16.25 -2.20 12.75
C GLU A 231 16.16 -3.49 11.91
N THR A 232 15.77 -4.60 12.54
CA THR A 232 15.72 -5.91 11.89
C THR A 232 14.32 -6.52 11.93
N VAL A 233 14.02 -7.37 10.92
CA VAL A 233 12.75 -8.12 10.83
C VAL A 233 12.56 -9.02 12.03
N ILE A 234 13.64 -9.66 12.53
CA ILE A 234 13.58 -10.55 13.70
C ILE A 234 13.16 -9.79 14.96
N GLN A 235 13.69 -8.58 15.16
CA GLN A 235 13.29 -7.72 16.29
C GLN A 235 11.82 -7.32 16.18
N LEU A 236 11.38 -6.91 14.98
CA LEU A 236 10.00 -6.55 14.73
C LEU A 236 9.05 -7.72 14.98
N GLU A 237 9.36 -8.91 14.45
CA GLU A 237 8.54 -10.10 14.64
C GLU A 237 8.41 -10.48 16.12
N LYS A 238 9.53 -10.49 16.87
CA LYS A 238 9.53 -10.74 18.31
C LYS A 238 8.70 -9.70 19.06
N GLY A 239 8.82 -8.43 18.71
CA GLY A 239 8.05 -7.33 19.30
C GLY A 239 6.56 -7.48 19.05
N LEU A 240 6.15 -7.72 17.81
CA LEU A 240 4.75 -7.92 17.43
C LEU A 240 4.16 -9.19 18.09
N ARG A 241 4.92 -10.27 18.20
CA ARG A 241 4.51 -11.48 18.92
C ARG A 241 4.20 -11.17 20.39
N GLY A 242 5.05 -10.39 21.05
CA GLY A 242 4.81 -9.89 22.40
C GLY A 242 3.57 -8.99 22.48
N TYR A 243 3.43 -8.05 21.54
CA TYR A 243 2.29 -7.14 21.50
C TYR A 243 0.96 -7.85 21.24
N PHE A 244 0.85 -8.76 20.27
CA PHE A 244 -0.39 -9.48 20.01
C PHE A 244 -0.79 -10.41 21.16
N ARG A 245 0.21 -10.99 21.87
CA ARG A 245 -0.06 -11.71 23.10
C ARG A 245 -0.66 -10.79 24.16
N PHE A 246 -0.04 -9.64 24.43
CA PHE A 246 -0.58 -8.62 25.34
C PHE A 246 -1.97 -8.15 24.90
N TYR A 247 -2.15 -7.83 23.62
CA TYR A 247 -3.42 -7.38 23.06
C TYR A 247 -4.54 -8.38 23.32
N ASN A 248 -4.30 -9.64 23.06
CA ASN A 248 -5.30 -10.70 23.23
C ASN A 248 -5.58 -11.07 24.69
N GLN A 249 -4.53 -11.16 25.52
CA GLN A 249 -4.63 -11.76 26.85
C GLN A 249 -4.79 -10.75 27.98
N GLU A 250 -4.27 -9.53 27.83
CA GLU A 250 -4.13 -8.60 28.94
C GLU A 250 -4.77 -7.24 28.66
N ARG A 251 -4.77 -6.77 27.39
CA ARG A 251 -5.22 -5.42 27.05
C ARG A 251 -6.70 -5.26 27.30
N PRO A 252 -7.13 -4.28 28.17
CA PRO A 252 -8.55 -4.00 28.39
C PRO A 252 -9.17 -3.29 27.19
N HIS A 253 -10.33 -3.75 26.73
CA HIS A 253 -11.07 -3.11 25.64
C HIS A 253 -12.33 -2.43 26.16
N GLN A 254 -12.47 -1.13 25.94
CA GLN A 254 -13.65 -0.37 26.37
C GLN A 254 -14.96 -0.95 25.80
N SER A 255 -14.96 -1.35 24.53
CA SER A 255 -16.14 -1.95 23.89
C SER A 255 -16.49 -3.36 24.41
N LEU A 256 -15.63 -3.97 25.21
CA LEU A 256 -15.81 -5.26 25.85
C LEU A 256 -15.96 -5.13 27.37
N ALA A 257 -16.51 -4.01 27.85
CA ALA A 257 -16.60 -3.69 29.26
C ALA A 257 -15.24 -3.84 30.00
N TYR A 258 -14.16 -3.38 29.35
CA TYR A 258 -12.77 -3.48 29.82
C TYR A 258 -12.23 -4.91 30.00
N GLN A 259 -12.87 -5.91 29.41
CA GLN A 259 -12.33 -7.26 29.38
C GLN A 259 -11.26 -7.40 28.28
N ALA A 260 -10.34 -8.34 28.48
CA ALA A 260 -9.38 -8.74 27.45
C ALA A 260 -10.07 -9.60 26.38
N PRO A 261 -9.68 -9.51 25.11
CA PRO A 261 -10.30 -10.23 23.99
C PRO A 261 -10.43 -11.74 24.24
N VAL A 262 -9.40 -12.38 24.78
CA VAL A 262 -9.42 -13.82 25.06
C VAL A 262 -10.55 -14.26 25.97
N LYS A 263 -10.88 -13.43 26.98
CA LYS A 263 -11.97 -13.76 27.91
C LYS A 263 -13.31 -13.82 27.19
N VAL A 264 -13.56 -12.86 26.29
CA VAL A 264 -14.79 -12.78 25.52
C VAL A 264 -14.85 -13.88 24.44
N TYR A 265 -13.69 -14.19 23.82
CA TYR A 265 -13.60 -15.22 22.78
C TYR A 265 -13.84 -16.62 23.32
N LEU A 266 -13.27 -16.95 24.49
CA LEU A 266 -13.37 -18.30 25.09
C LEU A 266 -14.66 -18.50 25.90
N LEU A 267 -15.23 -17.48 26.55
CA LEU A 267 -16.43 -17.63 27.40
C LEU A 267 -17.63 -18.20 26.64
N VAL A 268 -17.80 -17.88 25.37
CA VAL A 268 -18.91 -18.39 24.56
C VAL A 268 -18.60 -19.76 23.95
N SER A 269 -17.32 -20.13 23.82
CA SER A 269 -16.90 -21.48 23.37
C SER A 269 -17.17 -22.56 24.40
N VAL A 270 -17.30 -22.18 25.70
CA VAL A 270 -17.53 -23.14 26.82
C VAL A 270 -19.01 -23.26 27.18
N TYR A 271 -19.82 -22.27 26.87
CA TYR A 271 -21.28 -22.31 27.10
C TYR A 271 -22.01 -22.05 25.77
N PRO A 272 -22.38 -23.09 24.98
CA PRO A 272 -23.36 -22.89 23.92
C PRO A 272 -24.65 -22.39 24.59
N VAL A 273 -25.06 -21.17 24.25
CA VAL A 273 -26.35 -20.63 24.69
C VAL A 273 -27.39 -21.64 24.21
N ALA A 274 -28.03 -22.33 25.16
CA ALA A 274 -29.16 -23.21 24.87
C ALA A 274 -30.26 -22.37 24.19
N ALA A 275 -30.74 -22.85 23.06
CA ALA A 275 -31.75 -22.25 22.22
C ALA A 275 -33.09 -22.19 22.97
#